data_2a66ad762c925f6d38e95166f6ea19ce
#
_entry.id   2a66ad762c925f6d38e95166f6ea19ce
#
_cell.length_a   1.000
_cell.length_b   1.000
_cell.length_c   1.000
_cell.angle_alpha   90.00
_cell.angle_beta   90.00
_cell.angle_gamma   90.00
#
_symmetry.space_group_name_H-M   'P 1'
#
loop_
_entity.id
_entity.type
_entity.pdbx_description
1 polymer ?
#
loop_
_entity_poly.entity_id
_entity_poly.type
_entity_poly.pdbx_seq_one_letter_code
_entity_poly.pdbx_strand_id
1 'polypeptide(L)'
;MNVEKYTYVNHMNILHGSSERIDIPSLVEKCTDDWYNQTLCKVNDSVVRLGILHGEYHWHKHDKDDEFFFTLEGKLIVDIEGGESVELNPQQGYVVPKGTVHKTRAPGKTIVLMIETADIIPTGDI
;
A
#
# COMPACT_ATOMS: atom_id res chain seq x y z
N MET A 1 15.79 8.55 9.43
CA MET A 1 14.62 8.04 10.17
C MET A 1 14.90 6.63 10.67
N ASN A 2 14.52 6.36 11.89
CA ASN A 2 14.68 5.04 12.46
C ASN A 2 13.42 4.21 12.21
N VAL A 3 13.53 3.24 11.27
CA VAL A 3 12.40 2.37 10.90
C VAL A 3 11.93 1.45 12.04
N GLU A 4 12.75 1.27 13.07
CA GLU A 4 12.38 0.45 14.24
C GLU A 4 11.21 1.04 15.04
N LYS A 5 10.92 2.34 14.84
CA LYS A 5 9.77 2.99 15.49
C LYS A 5 8.43 2.49 14.96
N TYR A 6 8.43 1.87 13.78
CA TYR A 6 7.20 1.51 13.09
C TYR A 6 7.01 0.01 13.09
N THR A 7 5.83 -0.42 13.45
CA THR A 7 5.45 -1.82 13.37
C THR A 7 4.62 -2.01 12.11
N TYR A 8 5.26 -2.53 11.07
CA TYR A 8 4.61 -2.83 9.80
C TYR A 8 4.49 -4.33 9.64
N VAL A 9 3.30 -4.78 9.30
CA VAL A 9 3.04 -6.19 9.03
C VAL A 9 2.87 -6.35 7.53
N ASN A 10 3.86 -6.96 6.89
CA ASN A 10 3.88 -7.18 5.45
C ASN A 10 3.87 -8.66 5.13
N HIS A 11 2.81 -9.12 4.48
CA HIS A 11 2.68 -10.49 4.01
C HIS A 11 2.82 -10.51 2.50
N MET A 12 3.95 -11.02 2.03
CA MET A 12 4.30 -11.05 0.60
C MET A 12 3.75 -12.27 -0.13
N ASN A 13 3.30 -13.27 0.60
CA ASN A 13 2.70 -14.46 0.02
C ASN A 13 1.40 -14.12 -0.70
N ILE A 14 1.17 -14.75 -1.83
CA ILE A 14 -0.05 -14.56 -2.61
C ILE A 14 -1.17 -15.35 -1.93
N LEU A 15 -2.18 -14.63 -1.45
CA LEU A 15 -3.25 -15.22 -0.66
C LEU A 15 -4.25 -16.01 -1.50
N HIS A 16 -4.53 -15.54 -2.72
CA HIS A 16 -5.52 -16.14 -3.60
C HIS A 16 -4.92 -16.52 -4.96
N GLY A 17 -5.22 -17.71 -5.42
CA GLY A 17 -4.86 -18.15 -6.77
C GLY A 17 -5.86 -17.67 -7.81
N SER A 18 -5.57 -18.02 -9.07
CA SER A 18 -6.50 -17.74 -10.18
C SER A 18 -7.82 -18.45 -9.93
N SER A 19 -8.91 -17.79 -10.34
CA SER A 19 -10.28 -18.32 -10.22
C SER A 19 -10.80 -18.42 -8.79
N GLU A 20 -10.11 -17.83 -7.83
CA GLU A 20 -10.59 -17.72 -6.47
C GLU A 20 -11.21 -16.35 -6.23
N ARG A 21 -12.30 -16.32 -5.46
CA ARG A 21 -12.93 -15.06 -5.07
C ARG A 21 -12.13 -14.41 -3.95
N ILE A 22 -11.94 -13.10 -4.06
CA ILE A 22 -11.30 -12.27 -3.04
C ILE A 22 -12.40 -11.46 -2.37
N ASP A 23 -12.52 -11.60 -1.04
CA ASP A 23 -13.51 -10.86 -0.25
C ASP A 23 -12.77 -9.94 0.72
N ILE A 24 -12.63 -8.68 0.34
CA ILE A 24 -11.89 -7.70 1.13
C ILE A 24 -12.54 -7.44 2.49
N PRO A 25 -13.87 -7.27 2.61
CA PRO A 25 -14.49 -7.06 3.92
C PRO A 25 -14.15 -8.14 4.93
N SER A 26 -14.11 -9.40 4.52
CA SER A 26 -13.75 -10.50 5.42
C SER A 26 -12.31 -10.41 5.92
N LEU A 27 -11.40 -9.97 5.05
CA LEU A 27 -9.99 -9.79 5.42
C LEU A 27 -9.82 -8.62 6.39
N VAL A 28 -10.52 -7.54 6.14
CA VAL A 28 -10.48 -6.35 7.01
C VAL A 28 -11.01 -6.67 8.40
N GLU A 29 -12.11 -7.42 8.47
CA GLU A 29 -12.72 -7.79 9.73
C GLU A 29 -11.78 -8.58 10.65
N LYS A 30 -10.93 -9.40 10.08
CA LYS A 30 -9.97 -10.23 10.82
C LYS A 30 -8.69 -9.51 11.21
N CYS A 31 -8.43 -8.35 10.63
CA CYS A 31 -7.18 -7.64 10.83
C CYS A 31 -7.21 -6.85 12.14
N THR A 32 -6.18 -7.04 12.97
CA THR A 32 -6.02 -6.32 14.24
C THR A 32 -4.78 -5.43 14.26
N ASP A 33 -4.04 -5.39 13.16
CA ASP A 33 -2.83 -4.59 13.03
C ASP A 33 -3.15 -3.16 12.61
N ASP A 34 -2.36 -2.19 13.06
CA ASP A 34 -2.52 -0.80 12.65
C ASP A 34 -2.01 -0.56 11.23
N TRP A 35 -0.96 -1.26 10.84
CA TRP A 35 -0.39 -1.14 9.49
C TRP A 35 -0.15 -2.52 8.91
N TYR A 36 -1.05 -2.92 8.02
CA TYR A 36 -1.07 -4.27 7.47
C TYR A 36 -1.05 -4.22 5.95
N ASN A 37 -0.20 -5.02 5.34
CA ASN A 37 -0.07 -5.16 3.89
C ASN A 37 -0.07 -6.64 3.54
N GLN A 38 -0.99 -7.06 2.68
CA GLN A 38 -1.12 -8.44 2.23
C GLN A 38 -1.22 -8.48 0.72
N THR A 39 -0.36 -9.28 0.08
CA THR A 39 -0.51 -9.55 -1.34
C THR A 39 -1.72 -10.44 -1.55
N LEU A 40 -2.69 -9.97 -2.33
CA LEU A 40 -3.94 -10.69 -2.56
C LEU A 40 -3.83 -11.68 -3.71
N CYS A 41 -3.34 -11.22 -4.85
CA CYS A 41 -3.31 -12.01 -6.07
C CYS A 41 -2.26 -11.45 -7.03
N LYS A 42 -2.00 -12.22 -8.08
CA LYS A 42 -1.08 -11.86 -9.14
C LYS A 42 -1.83 -11.76 -10.46
N VAL A 43 -1.54 -10.73 -11.23
CA VAL A 43 -2.06 -10.53 -12.58
C VAL A 43 -0.86 -10.28 -13.50
N ASN A 44 -0.48 -11.27 -14.29
CA ASN A 44 0.75 -11.25 -15.06
C ASN A 44 1.96 -10.94 -14.14
N ASP A 45 2.74 -9.91 -14.45
CA ASP A 45 3.89 -9.52 -13.62
C ASP A 45 3.52 -8.57 -12.46
N SER A 46 2.27 -8.19 -12.38
CA SER A 46 1.78 -7.30 -11.34
C SER A 46 1.12 -8.07 -10.21
N VAL A 47 1.14 -7.46 -9.02
CA VAL A 47 0.40 -7.96 -7.88
C VAL A 47 -0.56 -6.91 -7.39
N VAL A 48 -1.65 -7.37 -6.79
CA VAL A 48 -2.62 -6.52 -6.11
C VAL A 48 -2.42 -6.76 -4.62
N ARG A 49 -2.16 -5.70 -3.88
CA ARG A 49 -1.95 -5.75 -2.43
C ARG A 49 -3.03 -4.98 -1.71
N LEU A 50 -3.40 -5.49 -0.56
CA LEU A 50 -4.38 -4.84 0.32
C LEU A 50 -3.62 -4.16 1.45
N GLY A 51 -3.86 -2.87 1.62
CA GLY A 51 -3.36 -2.12 2.76
C GLY A 51 -4.52 -1.83 3.71
N ILE A 52 -4.36 -2.18 4.98
CA ILE A 52 -5.26 -1.79 6.05
C ILE A 52 -4.41 -0.94 6.98
N LEU A 53 -4.59 0.37 6.90
CA LEU A 53 -3.59 1.33 7.34
C LEU A 53 -4.18 2.31 8.36
N HIS A 54 -3.36 2.63 9.38
CA HIS A 54 -3.61 3.70 10.32
C HIS A 54 -2.26 4.16 10.87
N GLY A 55 -1.92 5.42 10.66
CA GLY A 55 -0.65 5.98 11.08
C GLY A 55 0.18 6.47 9.90
N GLU A 56 1.48 6.44 10.05
CA GLU A 56 2.40 6.92 9.02
C GLU A 56 3.43 5.85 8.65
N TYR A 57 3.74 5.81 7.36
CA TYR A 57 4.86 5.02 6.84
C TYR A 57 6.10 5.93 6.75
N HIS A 58 7.28 5.35 6.52
CA HIS A 58 8.51 6.12 6.36
C HIS A 58 8.70 6.63 4.93
N TRP A 59 9.54 7.64 4.76
CA TRP A 59 9.95 8.10 3.44
C TRP A 59 10.73 6.99 2.73
N HIS A 60 10.37 6.70 1.49
CA HIS A 60 11.00 5.67 0.67
C HIS A 60 10.76 5.92 -0.80
N LYS A 61 11.41 5.13 -1.65
CA LYS A 61 11.22 5.17 -3.10
C LYS A 61 11.34 3.76 -3.68
N HIS A 62 10.82 3.61 -4.89
CA HIS A 62 10.99 2.41 -5.70
C HIS A 62 11.64 2.86 -7.00
N ASP A 63 12.88 2.42 -7.27
CA ASP A 63 13.68 2.96 -8.37
C ASP A 63 13.23 2.48 -9.75
N LYS A 64 12.63 1.30 -9.84
CA LYS A 64 12.37 0.63 -11.11
C LYS A 64 10.92 0.56 -11.51
N ASP A 65 10.00 0.80 -10.57
CA ASP A 65 8.60 0.52 -10.79
C ASP A 65 7.70 1.63 -10.30
N ASP A 66 6.61 1.86 -11.02
CA ASP A 66 5.54 2.73 -10.58
C ASP A 66 4.70 1.98 -9.53
N GLU A 67 4.06 2.72 -8.65
CA GLU A 67 3.17 2.17 -7.64
C GLU A 67 1.82 2.88 -7.70
N PHE A 68 0.75 2.11 -7.87
CA PHE A 68 -0.61 2.64 -7.91
C PHE A 68 -1.30 2.44 -6.57
N PHE A 69 -1.88 3.51 -6.04
CA PHE A 69 -2.71 3.48 -4.84
C PHE A 69 -4.16 3.78 -5.20
N PHE A 70 -5.07 3.04 -4.63
CA PHE A 70 -6.50 3.26 -4.82
C PHE A 70 -7.21 3.08 -3.48
N THR A 71 -7.86 4.15 -2.99
CA THR A 71 -8.53 4.13 -1.69
C THR A 71 -9.92 3.52 -1.83
N LEU A 72 -10.21 2.53 -1.01
CA LEU A 72 -11.54 1.92 -0.92
C LEU A 72 -12.36 2.57 0.20
N GLU A 73 -11.73 2.86 1.34
CA GLU A 73 -12.42 3.39 2.50
C GLU A 73 -11.43 4.24 3.32
N GLY A 74 -11.92 5.30 3.94
CA GLY A 74 -11.09 6.21 4.70
C GLY A 74 -10.42 7.27 3.83
N LYS A 75 -9.20 7.66 4.17
CA LYS A 75 -8.42 8.65 3.43
C LYS A 75 -6.94 8.29 3.49
N LEU A 76 -6.33 8.12 2.33
CA LEU A 76 -4.89 7.96 2.22
C LEU A 76 -4.28 9.28 1.79
N ILE A 77 -3.20 9.68 2.44
CA ILE A 77 -2.43 10.86 2.04
C ILE A 77 -1.07 10.38 1.56
N VAL A 78 -0.70 10.78 0.35
CA VAL A 78 0.60 10.49 -0.23
C VAL A 78 1.41 11.77 -0.20
N ASP A 79 2.44 11.81 0.63
CA ASP A 79 3.36 12.94 0.70
C ASP A 79 4.50 12.73 -0.29
N ILE A 80 4.75 13.72 -1.13
CA ILE A 80 5.80 13.68 -2.15
C ILE A 80 6.93 14.61 -1.74
N GLU A 81 8.16 14.11 -1.71
CA GLU A 81 9.32 14.93 -1.38
C GLU A 81 9.47 16.08 -2.38
N GLY A 82 9.57 17.30 -1.85
CA GLY A 82 9.69 18.50 -2.67
C GLY A 82 8.43 18.88 -3.41
N GLY A 83 7.33 18.21 -3.19
CA GLY A 83 6.06 18.44 -3.86
C GLY A 83 4.90 18.58 -2.89
N GLU A 84 3.70 18.47 -3.44
CA GLU A 84 2.47 18.56 -2.66
C GLU A 84 2.06 17.21 -2.11
N SER A 85 1.26 17.22 -1.05
CA SER A 85 0.59 16.03 -0.56
C SER A 85 -0.66 15.78 -1.40
N VAL A 86 -0.92 14.52 -1.71
CA VAL A 86 -2.09 14.11 -2.48
C VAL A 86 -3.03 13.37 -1.55
N GLU A 87 -4.24 13.88 -1.41
CA GLU A 87 -5.28 13.22 -0.62
C GLU A 87 -6.13 12.33 -1.52
N LEU A 88 -6.30 11.09 -1.11
CA LEU A 88 -7.11 10.11 -1.84
C LEU A 88 -8.29 9.68 -0.97
N ASN A 89 -9.46 10.20 -1.30
CA ASN A 89 -10.73 9.78 -0.70
C ASN A 89 -11.22 8.49 -1.35
N PRO A 90 -12.27 7.84 -0.83
CA PRO A 90 -12.76 6.62 -1.44
C PRO A 90 -13.02 6.74 -2.94
N GLN A 91 -12.59 5.76 -3.70
CA GLN A 91 -12.67 5.68 -5.16
C GLN A 91 -11.76 6.66 -5.90
N GLN A 92 -10.73 7.15 -5.22
CA GLN A 92 -9.70 7.97 -5.84
C GLN A 92 -8.36 7.22 -5.86
N GLY A 93 -7.61 7.39 -6.92
CA GLY A 93 -6.33 6.72 -7.10
C GLY A 93 -5.23 7.64 -7.61
N TYR A 94 -4.00 7.19 -7.46
CA TYR A 94 -2.83 7.96 -7.85
C TYR A 94 -1.66 7.02 -8.13
N VAL A 95 -0.93 7.30 -9.21
CA VAL A 95 0.30 6.57 -9.52
C VAL A 95 1.49 7.38 -9.00
N VAL A 96 2.26 6.80 -8.10
CA VAL A 96 3.55 7.34 -7.70
C VAL A 96 4.58 6.85 -8.71
N PRO A 97 5.19 7.77 -9.51
CA PRO A 97 6.17 7.36 -10.50
C PRO A 97 7.42 6.76 -9.86
N LYS A 98 8.05 5.85 -10.57
CA LYS A 98 9.33 5.29 -10.13
C LYS A 98 10.34 6.40 -9.83
N GLY A 99 11.19 6.17 -8.83
CA GLY A 99 12.21 7.12 -8.40
C GLY A 99 11.70 8.27 -7.53
N THR A 100 10.39 8.35 -7.29
CA THR A 100 9.82 9.42 -6.47
C THR A 100 9.89 9.06 -5.00
N VAL A 101 10.58 9.89 -4.21
CA VAL A 101 10.60 9.71 -2.75
C VAL A 101 9.27 10.18 -2.19
N HIS A 102 8.62 9.28 -1.47
CA HIS A 102 7.27 9.52 -0.95
C HIS A 102 7.07 8.77 0.36
N LYS A 103 6.01 9.15 1.04
CA LYS A 103 5.49 8.37 2.18
C LYS A 103 3.97 8.44 2.15
N THR A 104 3.35 7.45 2.77
CA THR A 104 1.91 7.40 2.92
C THR A 104 1.55 7.56 4.38
N ARG A 105 0.40 8.17 4.64
CA ARG A 105 -0.16 8.27 5.98
C ARG A 105 -1.67 8.18 5.93
N ALA A 106 -2.22 7.64 6.99
CA ALA A 106 -3.65 7.44 7.13
C ALA A 106 -4.08 7.99 8.49
N PRO A 107 -4.74 9.16 8.54
CA PRO A 107 -5.16 9.76 9.80
C PRO A 107 -6.14 8.93 10.61
N GLY A 108 -6.91 8.07 9.93
CA GLY A 108 -7.80 7.10 10.53
C GLY A 108 -7.68 5.79 9.80
N LYS A 109 -8.43 4.78 10.23
CA LYS A 109 -8.42 3.47 9.58
C LYS A 109 -8.79 3.63 8.10
N THR A 110 -7.89 3.19 7.22
CA THR A 110 -8.00 3.36 5.78
C THR A 110 -7.72 2.05 5.08
N ILE A 111 -8.52 1.76 4.06
CA ILE A 111 -8.40 0.53 3.28
C ILE A 111 -8.06 0.92 1.87
N VAL A 112 -6.92 0.41 1.38
CA VAL A 112 -6.43 0.74 0.05
C VAL A 112 -6.04 -0.51 -0.72
N LEU A 113 -6.10 -0.41 -2.04
CA LEU A 113 -5.47 -1.38 -2.93
C LEU A 113 -4.22 -0.73 -3.50
N MET A 114 -3.18 -1.53 -3.64
CA MET A 114 -1.94 -1.14 -4.30
C MET A 114 -1.68 -2.11 -5.43
N ILE A 115 -1.34 -1.58 -6.60
CA ILE A 115 -0.99 -2.39 -7.76
C ILE A 115 0.42 -2.02 -8.16
N GLU A 116 1.29 -3.01 -8.22
CA GLU A 116 2.72 -2.84 -8.47
C GLU A 116 3.32 -4.13 -8.99
N THR A 117 4.56 -4.11 -9.45
CA THR A 117 5.21 -5.36 -9.85
C THR A 117 5.52 -6.20 -8.61
N ALA A 118 5.59 -7.51 -8.81
CA ALA A 118 5.83 -8.45 -7.71
C ALA A 118 7.19 -8.24 -7.03
N ASP A 119 8.14 -7.61 -7.73
CA ASP A 119 9.50 -7.40 -7.24
C ASP A 119 9.63 -6.20 -6.30
N ILE A 120 8.61 -5.37 -6.19
CA ILE A 120 8.66 -4.19 -5.31
C ILE A 120 8.81 -4.62 -3.85
N ILE A 121 9.78 -4.00 -3.18
CA ILE A 121 10.01 -4.14 -1.76
C ILE A 121 9.17 -3.07 -1.06
N PRO A 122 8.15 -3.44 -0.24
CA PRO A 122 7.24 -2.45 0.35
C PRO A 122 7.92 -1.35 1.14
N THR A 123 9.02 -1.65 1.82
CA THR A 123 9.76 -0.66 2.61
C THR A 123 10.63 0.26 1.77
N GLY A 124 10.72 0.01 0.47
CA GLY A 124 11.46 0.84 -0.47
C GLY A 124 12.86 0.37 -0.76
N ASP A 125 13.44 0.93 -1.80
CA ASP A 125 14.82 0.64 -2.20
C ASP A 125 15.79 1.46 -1.37
N ILE A 126 16.97 0.92 -1.20
CA ILE A 126 18.05 1.59 -0.47
C ILE A 126 18.76 2.58 -1.38
#